data_8b2cc1070b4d82777bace1c9892f7af6
#
_entry.id   8b2cc1070b4d82777bace1c9892f7af6
#
_cell.length_a   1.000
_cell.length_b   1.000
_cell.length_c   1.000
_cell.angle_alpha   90.00
_cell.angle_beta   90.00
_cell.angle_gamma   90.00
#
_symmetry.space_group_name_H-M   'P 1'
#
loop_
_entity.id
_entity.type
_entity.pdbx_description
1 polymer ?
#
loop_
_entity_poly.entity_id
_entity_poly.type
_entity_poly.pdbx_seq_one_letter_code
_entity_poly.pdbx_strand_id
1 'polypeptide(L)'
;MRDPDSLNEWWTQINSWREAHGLWHGRRYAESELIMPQDAIKALYAATQGEAYVTSDVGQHQMFAAQYYKFDYPRRWINSGGLGTMGFGLPAAMGIKIALPDADVACVTGEGSIQMNIQELSTCSQYACPVKIINLRNNYLGMVKQWQDMQYDGRYSESHYAASLPDFVKLAEAYGHVGMEVKSQADLEPAMKEAFALKDRLVFMDIHIDPDEHVYPMMVAPNGAMKDMLLSKTERS
;
A
#
# COMPACT_ATOMS: atom_id res chain seq x y z
N MET A 1 22.76 -25.57 -19.42
CA MET A 1 22.00 -24.30 -19.49
C MET A 1 20.68 -24.63 -20.17
N ARG A 2 19.55 -24.20 -19.64
CA ARG A 2 18.26 -24.32 -20.35
C ARG A 2 18.28 -23.34 -21.52
N ASP A 3 17.81 -23.80 -22.68
CA ASP A 3 17.63 -22.97 -23.86
C ASP A 3 16.70 -21.79 -23.53
N PRO A 4 17.15 -20.52 -23.65
CA PRO A 4 16.30 -19.36 -23.40
C PRO A 4 15.04 -19.35 -24.26
N ASP A 5 15.12 -19.88 -25.48
CA ASP A 5 14.01 -19.89 -26.42
C ASP A 5 12.93 -20.93 -26.10
N SER A 6 13.25 -21.91 -25.26
CA SER A 6 12.28 -22.95 -24.86
C SER A 6 11.07 -22.44 -24.09
N LEU A 7 11.11 -21.20 -23.62
CA LEU A 7 10.00 -20.56 -22.88
C LEU A 7 9.27 -19.48 -23.68
N ASN A 8 9.66 -19.20 -24.92
CA ASN A 8 9.10 -18.08 -25.69
C ASN A 8 7.59 -18.20 -25.92
N GLU A 9 7.10 -19.40 -26.26
CA GLU A 9 5.66 -19.63 -26.42
C GLU A 9 4.89 -19.40 -25.13
N TRP A 10 5.45 -19.86 -24.01
CA TRP A 10 4.85 -19.67 -22.69
C TRP A 10 4.84 -18.19 -22.27
N TRP A 11 5.93 -17.47 -22.51
CA TRP A 11 5.97 -16.02 -22.27
C TRP A 11 5.01 -15.25 -23.15
N THR A 12 4.84 -15.65 -24.40
CA THR A 12 3.84 -15.06 -25.30
C THR A 12 2.43 -15.22 -24.73
N GLN A 13 2.11 -16.42 -24.25
CA GLN A 13 0.81 -16.68 -23.62
C GLN A 13 0.62 -15.88 -22.32
N ILE A 14 1.64 -15.83 -21.44
CA ILE A 14 1.58 -15.03 -20.21
C ILE A 14 1.37 -13.55 -20.53
N ASN A 15 2.08 -13.02 -21.52
CA ASN A 15 1.97 -11.61 -21.87
C ASN A 15 0.60 -11.28 -22.47
N SER A 16 0.03 -12.18 -23.28
CA SER A 16 -1.36 -11.99 -23.78
C SER A 16 -2.39 -11.93 -22.64
N TRP A 17 -2.24 -12.75 -21.61
CA TRP A 17 -3.08 -12.69 -20.41
C TRP A 17 -2.86 -11.41 -19.61
N ARG A 18 -1.62 -10.95 -19.47
CA ARG A 18 -1.29 -9.68 -18.80
C ARG A 18 -1.91 -8.49 -19.51
N GLU A 19 -1.90 -8.48 -20.84
CA GLU A 19 -2.51 -7.41 -21.64
C GLU A 19 -4.03 -7.43 -21.52
N ALA A 20 -4.65 -8.61 -21.57
CA ALA A 20 -6.10 -8.75 -21.50
C ALA A 20 -6.70 -8.55 -20.11
N HIS A 21 -6.00 -9.01 -19.05
CA HIS A 21 -6.53 -9.13 -17.69
C HIS A 21 -5.61 -8.57 -16.61
N GLY A 22 -4.46 -8.00 -16.97
CA GLY A 22 -3.49 -7.48 -16.01
C GLY A 22 -4.01 -6.28 -15.24
N LEU A 23 -3.72 -6.25 -13.95
CA LEU A 23 -4.13 -5.16 -13.04
C LEU A 23 -3.64 -3.77 -13.49
N TRP A 24 -2.54 -3.72 -14.26
CA TRP A 24 -1.95 -2.46 -14.73
C TRP A 24 -2.57 -1.92 -16.02
N HIS A 25 -3.14 -2.77 -16.87
CA HIS A 25 -3.55 -2.41 -18.22
C HIS A 25 -5.05 -2.49 -18.50
N GLY A 26 -5.83 -3.19 -17.71
CA GLY A 26 -7.22 -3.54 -18.08
C GLY A 26 -8.31 -2.99 -17.18
N ARG A 27 -8.02 -2.51 -15.99
CA ARG A 27 -9.05 -2.06 -15.07
C ARG A 27 -9.25 -0.57 -15.15
N ARG A 28 -10.45 -0.17 -15.56
CA ARG A 28 -10.96 1.18 -15.31
C ARG A 28 -11.48 1.18 -13.86
N TYR A 29 -10.83 1.95 -13.01
CA TYR A 29 -11.37 2.28 -11.69
C TYR A 29 -12.61 3.15 -11.87
N ALA A 30 -13.50 3.14 -10.89
CA ALA A 30 -14.56 4.13 -10.84
C ALA A 30 -13.93 5.53 -10.94
N GLU A 31 -14.52 6.42 -11.72
CA GLU A 31 -14.11 7.82 -11.72
C GLU A 31 -14.44 8.39 -10.33
N SER A 32 -13.41 8.66 -9.55
CA SER A 32 -13.51 9.27 -8.23
C SER A 32 -12.74 10.58 -8.23
N GLU A 33 -13.27 11.59 -7.56
CA GLU A 33 -12.54 12.84 -7.29
C GLU A 33 -11.44 12.61 -6.22
N LEU A 34 -11.54 11.51 -5.48
CA LEU A 34 -10.58 11.11 -4.45
C LEU A 34 -9.40 10.33 -5.05
N ILE A 35 -8.31 10.29 -4.32
CA ILE A 35 -7.14 9.51 -4.71
C ILE A 35 -7.49 8.01 -4.60
N MET A 36 -7.27 7.28 -5.68
CA MET A 36 -7.40 5.83 -5.65
C MET A 36 -6.16 5.21 -4.99
N PRO A 37 -6.32 4.22 -4.10
CA PRO A 37 -5.18 3.57 -3.45
C PRO A 37 -4.18 2.97 -4.46
N GLN A 38 -4.66 2.48 -5.59
CA GLN A 38 -3.84 1.98 -6.69
C GLN A 38 -2.93 3.06 -7.27
N ASP A 39 -3.43 4.30 -7.39
CA ASP A 39 -2.66 5.41 -7.96
C ASP A 39 -1.58 5.87 -6.99
N ALA A 40 -1.84 5.84 -5.68
CA ALA A 40 -0.82 6.09 -4.68
C ALA A 40 0.35 5.08 -4.78
N ILE A 41 0.04 3.78 -4.97
CA ILE A 41 1.07 2.75 -5.15
C ILE A 41 1.81 2.89 -6.49
N LYS A 42 1.11 3.26 -7.57
CA LYS A 42 1.76 3.52 -8.87
C LYS A 42 2.67 4.75 -8.80
N ALA A 43 2.26 5.81 -8.09
CA ALA A 43 3.10 6.99 -7.86
C ALA A 43 4.36 6.64 -7.04
N LEU A 44 4.23 5.76 -6.02
CA LEU A 44 5.35 5.22 -5.27
C LEU A 44 6.31 4.46 -6.18
N TYR A 45 5.79 3.57 -7.04
CA TYR A 45 6.62 2.85 -8.01
C TYR A 45 7.36 3.81 -8.95
N ALA A 46 6.65 4.80 -9.49
CA ALA A 46 7.24 5.78 -10.41
C ALA A 46 8.35 6.62 -9.75
N ALA A 47 8.15 7.06 -8.49
CA ALA A 47 9.14 7.84 -7.75
C ALA A 47 10.39 7.04 -7.41
N THR A 48 10.26 5.72 -7.21
CA THR A 48 11.35 4.82 -6.83
C THR A 48 11.89 3.98 -7.97
N GLN A 49 11.25 4.03 -9.15
CA GLN A 49 11.59 3.20 -10.33
C GLN A 49 11.62 1.69 -10.00
N GLY A 50 10.83 1.25 -9.02
CA GLY A 50 10.78 -0.14 -8.57
C GLY A 50 11.97 -0.59 -7.73
N GLU A 51 12.90 0.30 -7.40
CA GLU A 51 14.15 -0.04 -6.70
C GLU A 51 14.06 0.03 -5.17
N ALA A 52 13.01 0.61 -4.62
CA ALA A 52 12.87 0.71 -3.17
C ALA A 52 12.63 -0.66 -2.50
N TYR A 53 13.10 -0.78 -1.27
CA TYR A 53 12.58 -1.78 -0.35
C TYR A 53 11.21 -1.32 0.16
N VAL A 54 10.20 -2.14 -0.05
CA VAL A 54 8.84 -1.85 0.38
C VAL A 54 8.46 -2.78 1.52
N THR A 55 8.20 -2.20 2.68
CA THR A 55 7.55 -2.92 3.78
C THR A 55 6.07 -2.61 3.78
N SER A 56 5.28 -3.48 4.34
CA SER A 56 3.86 -3.21 4.50
C SER A 56 3.33 -3.66 5.85
N ASP A 57 2.46 -2.85 6.39
CA ASP A 57 1.51 -3.29 7.41
C ASP A 57 0.42 -4.18 6.81
N VAL A 58 -0.56 -4.56 7.61
CA VAL A 58 -1.60 -5.52 7.22
C VAL A 58 -2.96 -4.84 7.05
N GLY A 59 -3.58 -5.06 5.90
CA GLY A 59 -4.86 -4.52 5.50
C GLY A 59 -5.01 -4.35 3.99
N GLN A 60 -5.97 -3.55 3.54
CA GLN A 60 -6.15 -3.25 2.11
C GLN A 60 -4.88 -2.65 1.49
N HIS A 61 -4.19 -1.75 2.21
CA HIS A 61 -2.93 -1.14 1.75
C HIS A 61 -1.84 -2.18 1.42
N GLN A 62 -1.76 -3.27 2.18
CA GLN A 62 -0.87 -4.40 1.89
C GLN A 62 -1.23 -5.05 0.54
N MET A 63 -2.51 -5.30 0.33
CA MET A 63 -2.98 -5.96 -0.89
C MET A 63 -2.82 -5.05 -2.11
N PHE A 64 -3.11 -3.75 -1.99
CA PHE A 64 -2.85 -2.79 -3.05
C PHE A 64 -1.35 -2.68 -3.37
N ALA A 65 -0.48 -2.67 -2.36
CA ALA A 65 0.97 -2.66 -2.59
C ALA A 65 1.43 -3.93 -3.32
N ALA A 66 0.95 -5.10 -2.91
CA ALA A 66 1.28 -6.38 -3.56
C ALA A 66 0.78 -6.45 -5.01
N GLN A 67 -0.36 -5.81 -5.32
CA GLN A 67 -0.96 -5.84 -6.66
C GLN A 67 -0.38 -4.79 -7.61
N TYR A 68 -0.03 -3.59 -7.11
CA TYR A 68 0.25 -2.43 -7.95
C TYR A 68 1.68 -1.91 -7.86
N TYR A 69 2.50 -2.33 -6.89
CA TYR A 69 3.93 -2.08 -6.94
C TYR A 69 4.60 -3.21 -7.71
N LYS A 70 5.27 -2.90 -8.80
CA LYS A 70 6.05 -3.87 -9.58
C LYS A 70 7.38 -4.11 -8.89
N PHE A 71 7.58 -5.34 -8.42
CA PHE A 71 8.83 -5.74 -7.80
C PHE A 71 9.76 -6.34 -8.84
N ASP A 72 10.69 -5.53 -9.35
CA ASP A 72 11.64 -5.95 -10.38
C ASP A 72 12.83 -6.73 -9.79
N TYR A 73 13.04 -6.62 -8.47
CA TYR A 73 14.12 -7.29 -7.75
C TYR A 73 13.59 -8.20 -6.64
N PRO A 74 14.22 -9.38 -6.43
CA PRO A 74 13.83 -10.26 -5.33
C PRO A 74 14.16 -9.62 -3.97
N ARG A 75 13.42 -10.04 -2.92
CA ARG A 75 13.61 -9.60 -1.53
C ARG A 75 13.38 -8.10 -1.31
N ARG A 76 12.61 -7.45 -2.19
CA ARG A 76 12.20 -6.04 -2.05
C ARG A 76 10.81 -5.86 -1.41
N TRP A 77 10.05 -6.95 -1.29
CA TRP A 77 8.73 -6.97 -0.66
C TRP A 77 8.80 -7.67 0.70
N ILE A 78 8.59 -6.91 1.76
CA ILE A 78 8.71 -7.39 3.14
C ILE A 78 7.41 -7.13 3.90
N ASN A 79 6.69 -8.17 4.24
CA ASN A 79 5.40 -8.07 4.92
C ASN A 79 5.14 -9.27 5.83
N SER A 80 4.18 -9.09 6.76
CA SER A 80 3.71 -10.18 7.61
C SER A 80 2.62 -10.98 6.90
N GLY A 81 2.99 -11.69 5.81
CA GLY A 81 2.04 -12.42 4.96
C GLY A 81 1.48 -13.71 5.58
N GLY A 82 2.16 -14.27 6.57
CA GLY A 82 1.74 -15.49 7.25
C GLY A 82 0.82 -15.22 8.45
N LEU A 83 1.30 -14.45 9.42
CA LEU A 83 0.54 -14.14 10.64
C LEU A 83 -0.40 -12.92 10.49
N GLY A 84 -0.14 -12.03 9.54
CA GLY A 84 -0.95 -10.84 9.34
C GLY A 84 -0.86 -9.85 10.49
N THR A 85 0.36 -9.56 10.96
CA THR A 85 0.60 -8.70 12.11
C THR A 85 0.50 -7.22 11.73
N MET A 86 -0.53 -6.53 12.19
CA MET A 86 -0.62 -5.08 12.12
C MET A 86 0.47 -4.43 13.00
N GLY A 87 1.08 -3.33 12.52
CA GLY A 87 2.21 -2.69 13.19
C GLY A 87 3.59 -3.21 12.76
N PHE A 88 3.66 -4.20 11.86
CA PHE A 88 4.92 -4.78 11.36
C PHE A 88 5.71 -3.81 10.46
N GLY A 89 5.00 -2.97 9.69
CA GLY A 89 5.58 -2.24 8.57
C GLY A 89 6.70 -1.27 8.95
N LEU A 90 6.46 -0.40 9.93
CA LEU A 90 7.45 0.61 10.37
C LEU A 90 8.69 -0.02 11.02
N PRO A 91 8.58 -0.96 11.99
CA PRO A 91 9.75 -1.64 12.55
C PRO A 91 10.59 -2.38 11.51
N ALA A 92 9.94 -3.02 10.54
CA ALA A 92 10.63 -3.69 9.45
C ALA A 92 11.37 -2.71 8.53
N ALA A 93 10.75 -1.58 8.18
CA ALA A 93 11.37 -0.52 7.38
C ALA A 93 12.59 0.08 8.09
N MET A 94 12.48 0.32 9.38
CA MET A 94 13.57 0.78 10.22
C MET A 94 14.74 -0.21 10.21
N GLY A 95 14.45 -1.51 10.39
CA GLY A 95 15.47 -2.56 10.34
C GLY A 95 16.21 -2.62 9.00
N ILE A 96 15.49 -2.46 7.89
CA ILE A 96 16.10 -2.39 6.55
C ILE A 96 17.00 -1.16 6.44
N LYS A 97 16.51 0.01 6.90
CA LYS A 97 17.28 1.26 6.78
C LYS A 97 18.56 1.24 7.61
N ILE A 98 18.54 0.59 8.77
CA ILE A 98 19.73 0.38 9.61
C ILE A 98 20.72 -0.57 8.90
N ALA A 99 20.22 -1.65 8.29
CA ALA A 99 21.07 -2.62 7.60
C ALA A 99 21.61 -2.13 6.25
N LEU A 100 20.85 -1.26 5.57
CA LEU A 100 21.13 -0.74 4.23
C LEU A 100 20.91 0.79 4.22
N PRO A 101 21.88 1.58 4.76
CA PRO A 101 21.69 3.01 4.96
C PRO A 101 21.41 3.83 3.70
N ASP A 102 21.93 3.38 2.56
CA ASP A 102 21.79 4.10 1.27
C ASP A 102 20.53 3.72 0.49
N ALA A 103 19.82 2.66 0.93
CA ALA A 103 18.64 2.18 0.21
C ALA A 103 17.44 3.12 0.41
N ASP A 104 16.63 3.28 -0.62
CA ASP A 104 15.29 3.85 -0.49
C ASP A 104 14.38 2.81 0.17
N VAL A 105 13.70 3.22 1.24
CA VAL A 105 12.81 2.34 2.01
C VAL A 105 11.45 3.02 2.17
N ALA A 106 10.41 2.35 1.70
CA ALA A 106 9.02 2.77 1.85
C ALA A 106 8.27 1.82 2.79
N CYS A 107 7.53 2.38 3.74
CA CYS A 107 6.58 1.66 4.58
C CYS A 107 5.17 1.99 4.11
N VAL A 108 4.48 1.07 3.43
CA VAL A 108 3.08 1.23 3.04
C VAL A 108 2.21 0.77 4.21
N THR A 109 1.37 1.67 4.71
CA THR A 109 0.55 1.43 5.90
C THR A 109 -0.84 2.01 5.75
N GLY A 110 -1.69 1.75 6.73
CA GLY A 110 -2.96 2.43 6.95
C GLY A 110 -3.00 2.97 8.38
N GLU A 111 -3.86 3.95 8.60
CA GLU A 111 -3.91 4.72 9.85
C GLU A 111 -4.20 3.88 11.10
N GLY A 112 -4.86 2.74 10.95
CA GLY A 112 -5.07 1.81 12.06
C GLY A 112 -3.83 0.99 12.40
N SER A 113 -3.11 0.52 11.38
CA SER A 113 -1.93 -0.31 11.57
C SER A 113 -0.74 0.47 12.10
N ILE A 114 -0.48 1.67 11.55
CA ILE A 114 0.68 2.49 11.95
C ILE A 114 0.63 2.88 13.43
N GLN A 115 -0.56 3.09 13.98
CA GLN A 115 -0.72 3.45 15.38
C GLN A 115 -0.29 2.35 16.35
N MET A 116 -0.22 1.09 15.91
CA MET A 116 0.19 -0.02 16.77
C MET A 116 1.65 0.03 17.19
N ASN A 117 2.51 0.67 16.38
CA ASN A 117 3.93 0.86 16.65
C ASN A 117 4.39 2.29 16.35
N ILE A 118 3.51 3.27 16.52
CA ILE A 118 3.77 4.68 16.21
C ILE A 118 4.94 5.27 17.03
N GLN A 119 5.20 4.72 18.23
CA GLN A 119 6.31 5.12 19.10
C GLN A 119 7.67 4.88 18.47
N GLU A 120 7.77 4.01 17.47
CA GLU A 120 9.02 3.77 16.73
C GLU A 120 9.47 4.97 15.89
N LEU A 121 8.62 5.99 15.72
CA LEU A 121 9.05 7.28 15.19
C LEU A 121 10.14 7.91 16.06
N SER A 122 10.11 7.70 17.39
CA SER A 122 11.17 8.10 18.30
C SER A 122 12.47 7.35 18.02
N THR A 123 12.40 6.04 17.79
CA THR A 123 13.54 5.22 17.43
C THR A 123 14.14 5.64 16.07
N CYS A 124 13.28 5.93 15.09
CA CYS A 124 13.71 6.48 13.81
C CYS A 124 14.46 7.82 13.96
N SER A 125 14.00 8.69 14.86
CA SER A 125 14.68 9.95 15.18
C SER A 125 16.05 9.70 15.81
N GLN A 126 16.10 8.80 16.82
CA GLN A 126 17.32 8.46 17.55
C GLN A 126 18.43 7.90 16.63
N TYR A 127 18.07 7.08 15.67
CA TYR A 127 19.01 6.37 14.79
C TYR A 127 19.08 6.94 13.37
N ALA A 128 18.51 8.12 13.14
CA ALA A 128 18.48 8.78 11.84
C ALA A 128 18.03 7.86 10.71
N CYS A 129 16.85 7.23 10.87
CA CYS A 129 16.27 6.31 9.89
C CYS A 129 15.32 7.06 8.92
N PRO A 130 15.78 7.53 7.73
CA PRO A 130 14.98 8.30 6.78
C PRO A 130 14.06 7.40 5.93
N VAL A 131 13.12 6.73 6.58
CA VAL A 131 12.06 5.93 5.96
C VAL A 131 10.99 6.84 5.36
N LYS A 132 10.35 6.43 4.26
CA LYS A 132 9.15 7.08 3.71
C LYS A 132 7.92 6.29 4.12
N ILE A 133 7.10 6.85 5.01
CA ILE A 133 5.84 6.24 5.45
C ILE A 133 4.75 6.73 4.50
N ILE A 134 4.11 5.79 3.81
CA ILE A 134 3.03 6.00 2.85
C ILE A 134 1.75 5.53 3.52
N ASN A 135 1.09 6.42 4.23
CA ASN A 135 -0.14 6.13 4.95
C ASN A 135 -1.35 6.30 4.03
N LEU A 136 -2.01 5.21 3.68
CA LEU A 136 -3.23 5.20 2.87
C LEU A 136 -4.43 5.33 3.80
N ARG A 137 -4.88 6.57 4.00
CA ARG A 137 -5.94 6.92 4.93
C ARG A 137 -7.31 6.86 4.29
N ASN A 138 -8.17 5.94 4.77
CA ASN A 138 -9.56 5.83 4.36
C ASN A 138 -10.56 6.00 5.51
N ASN A 139 -10.10 6.28 6.73
CA ASN A 139 -10.86 6.44 7.96
C ASN A 139 -11.53 5.15 8.47
N TYR A 140 -11.12 3.99 7.98
CA TYR A 140 -11.66 2.68 8.35
C TYR A 140 -10.55 1.66 8.60
N LEU A 141 -10.87 0.63 9.36
CA LEU A 141 -10.20 -0.66 9.21
C LEU A 141 -10.65 -1.25 7.86
N GLY A 142 -9.96 -0.85 6.78
CA GLY A 142 -10.44 -0.98 5.42
C GLY A 142 -10.80 -2.41 5.00
N MET A 143 -10.01 -3.42 5.40
CA MET A 143 -10.33 -4.82 5.11
C MET A 143 -11.56 -5.31 5.89
N VAL A 144 -11.74 -4.86 7.15
CA VAL A 144 -12.95 -5.15 7.93
C VAL A 144 -14.17 -4.51 7.28
N LYS A 145 -14.07 -3.23 6.86
CA LYS A 145 -15.13 -2.55 6.10
C LYS A 145 -15.47 -3.32 4.83
N GLN A 146 -14.48 -3.73 4.05
CA GLN A 146 -14.70 -4.50 2.83
C GLN A 146 -15.51 -5.78 3.08
N TRP A 147 -15.18 -6.53 4.14
CA TRP A 147 -15.95 -7.72 4.51
C TRP A 147 -17.37 -7.37 4.98
N GLN A 148 -17.54 -6.27 5.71
CA GLN A 148 -18.86 -5.80 6.14
C GLN A 148 -19.71 -5.39 4.95
N ASP A 149 -19.15 -4.72 3.95
CA ASP A 149 -19.83 -4.41 2.68
C ASP A 149 -20.18 -5.69 1.90
N MET A 150 -19.25 -6.64 1.87
CA MET A 150 -19.39 -7.83 1.04
C MET A 150 -20.29 -8.92 1.65
N GLN A 151 -20.37 -9.04 2.96
CA GLN A 151 -21.02 -10.16 3.64
C GLN A 151 -22.14 -9.75 4.59
N TYR A 152 -22.20 -8.49 4.97
CA TYR A 152 -23.08 -8.00 6.02
C TYR A 152 -23.92 -6.79 5.61
N ASP A 153 -24.11 -6.59 4.30
CA ASP A 153 -24.95 -5.52 3.72
C ASP A 153 -24.56 -4.11 4.21
N GLY A 154 -23.27 -3.85 4.40
CA GLY A 154 -22.77 -2.58 4.88
C GLY A 154 -23.13 -2.28 6.35
N ARG A 155 -23.47 -3.28 7.14
CA ARG A 155 -23.72 -3.11 8.59
C ARG A 155 -22.38 -2.96 9.31
N TYR A 156 -21.87 -1.73 9.34
CA TYR A 156 -20.58 -1.43 9.97
C TYR A 156 -20.66 -1.56 11.49
N SER A 157 -19.66 -2.24 12.06
CA SER A 157 -19.47 -2.36 13.49
C SER A 157 -18.00 -2.18 13.80
N GLU A 158 -17.67 -1.14 14.57
CA GLU A 158 -16.32 -0.83 15.09
C GLU A 158 -15.21 -0.76 14.02
N SER A 159 -15.57 -0.52 12.76
CA SER A 159 -14.63 -0.40 11.64
C SER A 159 -14.33 1.03 11.22
N HIS A 160 -15.18 2.00 11.61
CA HIS A 160 -15.04 3.41 11.32
C HIS A 160 -14.56 4.18 12.55
N TYR A 161 -13.47 4.95 12.42
CA TYR A 161 -12.84 5.65 13.55
C TYR A 161 -12.31 7.05 13.20
N ALA A 162 -12.83 7.67 12.15
CA ALA A 162 -12.37 8.98 11.68
C ALA A 162 -12.29 10.07 12.78
N ALA A 163 -13.23 10.04 13.75
CA ALA A 163 -13.29 11.03 14.81
C ALA A 163 -12.17 10.89 15.87
N SER A 164 -11.49 9.73 15.93
CA SER A 164 -10.42 9.46 16.90
C SER A 164 -9.01 9.49 16.30
N LEU A 165 -8.90 9.71 15.00
CA LEU A 165 -7.59 9.77 14.34
C LEU A 165 -6.81 11.03 14.73
N PRO A 166 -5.50 10.90 14.97
CA PRO A 166 -4.64 12.05 15.15
C PRO A 166 -4.45 12.82 13.84
N ASP A 167 -4.01 14.05 13.95
CA ASP A 167 -3.39 14.77 12.85
C ASP A 167 -1.99 14.19 12.63
N PHE A 168 -1.84 13.35 11.62
CA PHE A 168 -0.58 12.62 11.36
C PHE A 168 0.56 13.53 10.95
N VAL A 169 0.28 14.69 10.33
CA VAL A 169 1.30 15.70 9.99
C VAL A 169 1.90 16.26 11.27
N LYS A 170 1.06 16.76 12.18
CA LYS A 170 1.51 17.29 13.46
C LYS A 170 2.18 16.22 14.34
N LEU A 171 1.69 14.98 14.25
CA LEU A 171 2.30 13.86 14.96
C LEU A 171 3.74 13.63 14.46
N ALA A 172 3.95 13.57 13.16
CA ALA A 172 5.28 13.42 12.57
C ALA A 172 6.23 14.57 12.98
N GLU A 173 5.73 15.79 12.90
CA GLU A 173 6.48 17.00 13.32
C GLU A 173 6.85 16.97 14.80
N ALA A 174 5.96 16.49 15.68
CA ALA A 174 6.22 16.36 17.11
C ALA A 174 7.37 15.37 17.41
N TYR A 175 7.60 14.38 16.53
CA TYR A 175 8.76 13.48 16.58
C TYR A 175 10.01 14.02 15.85
N GLY A 176 9.95 15.24 15.28
CA GLY A 176 11.04 15.86 14.53
C GLY A 176 11.17 15.42 13.09
N HIS A 177 10.12 14.80 12.53
CA HIS A 177 10.05 14.31 11.16
C HIS A 177 9.31 15.29 10.24
N VAL A 178 9.31 15.00 8.94
CA VAL A 178 8.53 15.75 7.94
C VAL A 178 7.16 15.13 7.81
N GLY A 179 6.10 15.91 8.00
CA GLY A 179 4.72 15.52 7.72
C GLY A 179 4.27 16.11 6.38
N MET A 180 3.59 15.32 5.57
CA MET A 180 2.98 15.74 4.30
C MET A 180 1.54 15.22 4.22
N GLU A 181 0.59 16.08 3.88
CA GLU A 181 -0.80 15.69 3.65
C GLU A 181 -1.12 15.79 2.16
N VAL A 182 -1.70 14.73 1.58
CA VAL A 182 -2.06 14.66 0.16
C VAL A 182 -3.54 14.35 0.02
N LYS A 183 -4.30 15.30 -0.54
CA LYS A 183 -5.77 15.22 -0.68
C LYS A 183 -6.27 15.21 -2.11
N SER A 184 -5.43 15.57 -3.06
CA SER A 184 -5.82 15.63 -4.46
C SER A 184 -4.92 14.75 -5.34
N GLN A 185 -5.50 14.24 -6.42
CA GLN A 185 -4.76 13.47 -7.42
C GLN A 185 -3.61 14.28 -8.05
N ALA A 186 -3.82 15.60 -8.19
CA ALA A 186 -2.82 16.49 -8.79
C ALA A 186 -1.56 16.64 -7.92
N ASP A 187 -1.71 16.57 -6.60
CA ASP A 187 -0.61 16.74 -5.65
C ASP A 187 0.16 15.43 -5.41
N LEU A 188 -0.40 14.27 -5.77
CA LEU A 188 0.12 12.96 -5.42
C LEU A 188 1.53 12.70 -5.95
N GLU A 189 1.74 12.84 -7.25
CA GLU A 189 3.06 12.62 -7.86
C GLU A 189 4.12 13.66 -7.43
N PRO A 190 3.82 14.98 -7.37
CA PRO A 190 4.75 15.96 -6.85
C PRO A 190 5.17 15.68 -5.42
N ALA A 191 4.23 15.42 -4.51
CA ALA A 191 4.52 15.10 -3.12
C ALA A 191 5.35 13.81 -2.96
N MET A 192 5.05 12.79 -3.75
CA MET A 192 5.83 11.54 -3.74
C MET A 192 7.28 11.78 -4.16
N LYS A 193 7.51 12.56 -5.23
CA LYS A 193 8.86 12.93 -5.69
C LYS A 193 9.61 13.75 -4.64
N GLU A 194 8.94 14.71 -4.02
CA GLU A 194 9.51 15.53 -2.93
C GLU A 194 9.92 14.65 -1.74
N ALA A 195 9.04 13.75 -1.30
CA ALA A 195 9.33 12.84 -0.20
C ALA A 195 10.59 12.01 -0.44
N PHE A 196 10.76 11.47 -1.64
CA PHE A 196 11.94 10.66 -1.98
C PHE A 196 13.19 11.49 -2.31
N ALA A 197 13.05 12.79 -2.58
CA ALA A 197 14.19 13.71 -2.69
C ALA A 197 14.83 14.04 -1.32
N LEU A 198 14.07 14.00 -0.24
CA LEU A 198 14.54 14.20 1.14
C LEU A 198 15.26 12.95 1.67
N LYS A 199 16.49 12.70 1.21
CA LYS A 199 17.21 11.45 1.49
C LYS A 199 17.59 11.25 2.96
N ASP A 200 17.75 12.31 3.70
CA ASP A 200 18.21 12.35 5.11
C ASP A 200 17.06 12.49 6.12
N ARG A 201 15.82 12.59 5.67
CA ARG A 201 14.66 12.82 6.52
C ARG A 201 13.63 11.69 6.43
N LEU A 202 13.10 11.28 7.56
CA LEU A 202 11.86 10.52 7.57
C LEU A 202 10.72 11.44 7.14
N VAL A 203 9.91 10.94 6.20
CA VAL A 203 8.70 11.62 5.71
C VAL A 203 7.49 10.75 6.02
N PHE A 204 6.52 11.32 6.70
CA PHE A 204 5.20 10.72 6.90
C PHE A 204 4.22 11.36 5.94
N MET A 205 3.79 10.61 4.93
CA MET A 205 2.79 11.06 3.95
C MET A 205 1.41 10.52 4.34
N ASP A 206 0.50 11.40 4.73
CA ASP A 206 -0.91 11.08 5.00
C ASP A 206 -1.72 11.31 3.73
N ILE A 207 -2.00 10.24 2.98
CA ILE A 207 -2.66 10.26 1.68
C ILE A 207 -4.13 9.88 1.87
N HIS A 208 -5.04 10.82 1.64
CA HIS A 208 -6.48 10.60 1.72
C HIS A 208 -6.96 9.85 0.48
N ILE A 209 -7.36 8.61 0.65
CA ILE A 209 -7.82 7.74 -0.42
C ILE A 209 -9.32 7.50 -0.37
N ASP A 210 -9.88 7.04 -1.49
CA ASP A 210 -11.29 6.67 -1.58
C ASP A 210 -11.62 5.53 -0.59
N PRO A 211 -12.53 5.76 0.39
CA PRO A 211 -12.89 4.74 1.40
C PRO A 211 -13.76 3.61 0.83
N ASP A 212 -14.33 3.78 -0.35
CA ASP A 212 -15.22 2.81 -0.99
C ASP A 212 -14.54 1.98 -2.07
N GLU A 213 -13.25 2.24 -2.31
CA GLU A 213 -12.46 1.39 -3.18
C GLU A 213 -12.02 0.11 -2.46
N HIS A 214 -12.47 -1.01 -2.98
CA HIS A 214 -12.19 -2.34 -2.45
C HIS A 214 -11.09 -3.03 -3.24
N VAL A 215 -10.44 -3.99 -2.58
CA VAL A 215 -9.43 -4.84 -3.22
C VAL A 215 -10.10 -5.88 -4.09
N TYR A 216 -9.79 -5.87 -5.37
CA TYR A 216 -10.17 -6.89 -6.34
C TYR A 216 -8.95 -7.34 -7.17
N PRO A 217 -8.89 -8.59 -7.66
CA PRO A 217 -9.85 -9.69 -7.45
C PRO A 217 -9.90 -10.19 -6.01
N MET A 218 -11.07 -10.66 -5.58
CA MET A 218 -11.27 -11.19 -4.25
C MET A 218 -12.04 -12.51 -4.28
N MET A 219 -11.50 -13.53 -3.62
CA MET A 219 -12.25 -14.79 -3.40
C MET A 219 -13.09 -14.65 -2.14
N VAL A 220 -14.39 -14.93 -2.26
CA VAL A 220 -15.36 -14.80 -1.17
C VAL A 220 -15.58 -16.14 -0.50
N ALA A 221 -15.36 -16.18 0.83
CA ALA A 221 -15.73 -17.34 1.66
C ALA A 221 -17.27 -17.52 1.69
N PRO A 222 -17.80 -18.73 1.97
CA PRO A 222 -17.08 -19.91 2.47
C PRO A 222 -16.56 -20.85 1.40
N ASN A 223 -17.00 -20.74 0.15
CA ASN A 223 -16.75 -21.74 -0.89
C ASN A 223 -15.60 -21.39 -1.83
N GLY A 224 -14.78 -20.39 -1.50
CA GLY A 224 -13.69 -19.79 -2.24
C GLY A 224 -13.00 -20.58 -3.35
N ALA A 225 -13.75 -20.94 -4.39
CA ALA A 225 -13.18 -21.51 -5.60
C ALA A 225 -12.78 -20.40 -6.56
N MET A 226 -11.78 -20.65 -7.40
CA MET A 226 -11.34 -19.69 -8.43
C MET A 226 -12.46 -19.21 -9.34
N LYS A 227 -13.46 -20.05 -9.61
CA LYS A 227 -14.65 -19.68 -10.40
C LYS A 227 -15.56 -18.66 -9.71
N ASP A 228 -15.46 -18.54 -8.38
CA ASP A 228 -16.30 -17.66 -7.58
C ASP A 228 -15.54 -16.35 -7.22
N MET A 229 -14.41 -16.12 -7.89
CA MET A 229 -13.61 -14.91 -7.69
C MET A 229 -14.33 -13.69 -8.24
N LEU A 230 -14.55 -12.70 -7.37
CA LEU A 230 -15.06 -11.39 -7.78
C LEU A 230 -13.95 -10.57 -8.42
N LEU A 231 -14.17 -10.12 -9.65
CA LEU A 231 -13.21 -9.31 -10.39
C LEU A 231 -13.41 -7.80 -10.18
N SER A 232 -14.63 -7.39 -9.78
CA SER A 232 -14.99 -5.99 -9.55
C SER A 232 -16.19 -5.87 -8.61
N LYS A 233 -16.47 -4.63 -8.16
CA LYS A 233 -17.66 -4.32 -7.34
C LYS A 233 -18.98 -4.62 -8.08
N THR A 234 -19.00 -4.47 -9.40
CA THR A 234 -20.21 -4.60 -10.22
C THR A 234 -20.62 -6.05 -10.50
N GLU A 235 -19.74 -7.02 -10.26
CA GLU A 235 -20.07 -8.45 -10.44
C GLU A 235 -20.92 -9.05 -9.31
N ARG A 236 -21.31 -8.22 -8.35
CA ARG A 236 -22.09 -8.59 -7.18
C ARG A 236 -23.61 -8.44 -7.34
N SER A 237 -24.04 -7.83 -8.42
CA SER A 237 -25.47 -7.57 -8.68
C SER A 237 -26.18 -8.71 -9.40
#